data_c3180edf6422b31017108b6390e64173
#
_entry.id   c3180edf6422b31017108b6390e64173
#
_cell.length_a   1.000
_cell.length_b   1.000
_cell.length_c   1.000
_cell.angle_alpha   90.00
_cell.angle_beta   90.00
_cell.angle_gamma   90.00
#
_symmetry.space_group_name_H-M   'P 1'
#
loop_
_entity.id
_entity.type
_entity.pdbx_description
1 polymer ?
#
loop_
_entity_poly.entity_id
_entity_poly.type
_entity_poly.pdbx_seq_one_letter_code
_entity_poly.pdbx_strand_id
1 'polypeptide(L)'
;MKLSYQDAGVDIDTGNELVEEIKPIVKKTDRPGVVSNIGGFGGLFDLKKSGFKDPILVAATDGVGTKLKLAVEMSNYSSIGQDLVAMCVNDLICQGAEPLFFLDYYATGKLDLTTGKEIISGISSACISSGCALIGGETAEMPGVYQNGDFDLAG
;
A
#
# COMPACT_ATOMS: atom_id res chain seq x y z
N MET A 1 -36.57 -1.55 1.57
CA MET A 1 -35.43 -2.23 0.90
C MET A 1 -34.25 -2.20 1.87
N LYS A 2 -33.59 -3.33 2.12
CA LYS A 2 -32.32 -3.33 2.84
C LYS A 2 -31.24 -2.95 1.80
N LEU A 3 -30.62 -1.79 1.95
CA LEU A 3 -29.47 -1.40 1.15
C LEU A 3 -28.29 -2.30 1.51
N SER A 4 -27.61 -2.85 0.50
CA SER A 4 -26.37 -3.61 0.65
C SER A 4 -25.17 -2.72 0.28
N TYR A 5 -23.96 -3.14 0.63
CA TYR A 5 -22.73 -2.49 0.18
C TYR A 5 -22.63 -2.50 -1.35
N GLN A 6 -23.05 -3.59 -2.00
CA GLN A 6 -23.05 -3.74 -3.44
C GLN A 6 -24.00 -2.74 -4.13
N ASP A 7 -25.19 -2.45 -3.51
CA ASP A 7 -26.11 -1.39 -3.99
C ASP A 7 -25.47 0.01 -3.88
N ALA A 8 -24.53 0.19 -2.97
CA ALA A 8 -23.75 1.43 -2.79
C ALA A 8 -22.51 1.50 -3.69
N GLY A 9 -22.24 0.47 -4.50
CA GLY A 9 -21.10 0.42 -5.42
C GLY A 9 -19.79 -0.09 -4.80
N VAL A 10 -19.86 -0.75 -3.63
CA VAL A 10 -18.70 -1.34 -2.94
C VAL A 10 -18.79 -2.86 -3.01
N ASP A 11 -17.77 -3.50 -3.57
CA ASP A 11 -17.69 -4.97 -3.73
C ASP A 11 -16.71 -5.58 -2.72
N ILE A 12 -17.26 -6.06 -1.60
CA ILE A 12 -16.47 -6.67 -0.52
C ILE A 12 -15.75 -7.94 -1.00
N ASP A 13 -16.37 -8.72 -1.89
CA ASP A 13 -15.80 -9.97 -2.36
C ASP A 13 -14.57 -9.71 -3.25
N THR A 14 -14.65 -8.73 -4.13
CA THR A 14 -13.49 -8.25 -4.93
C THR A 14 -12.36 -7.73 -4.03
N GLY A 15 -12.67 -7.00 -2.98
CA GLY A 15 -11.68 -6.54 -2.00
C GLY A 15 -10.98 -7.71 -1.29
N ASN A 16 -11.74 -8.71 -0.85
CA ASN A 16 -11.18 -9.91 -0.23
C ASN A 16 -10.32 -10.72 -1.20
N GLU A 17 -10.73 -10.83 -2.46
CA GLU A 17 -9.96 -11.51 -3.50
C GLU A 17 -8.62 -10.81 -3.76
N LEU A 18 -8.61 -9.47 -3.82
CA LEU A 18 -7.36 -8.71 -3.94
C LEU A 18 -6.41 -9.04 -2.78
N VAL A 19 -6.90 -9.04 -1.54
CA VAL A 19 -6.08 -9.37 -0.37
C VAL A 19 -5.46 -10.77 -0.49
N GLU A 20 -6.20 -11.77 -0.93
CA GLU A 20 -5.65 -13.12 -1.11
C GLU A 20 -4.58 -13.17 -2.22
N GLU A 21 -4.80 -12.46 -3.32
CA GLU A 21 -3.85 -12.41 -4.43
C GLU A 21 -2.54 -11.67 -4.10
N ILE A 22 -2.59 -10.64 -3.26
CA ILE A 22 -1.39 -9.88 -2.89
C ILE A 22 -0.59 -10.50 -1.74
N LYS A 23 -1.16 -11.39 -0.92
CA LYS A 23 -0.46 -12.07 0.19
C LYS A 23 0.92 -12.64 -0.20
N PRO A 24 1.05 -13.43 -1.29
CA PRO A 24 2.35 -13.98 -1.69
C PRO A 24 3.32 -12.92 -2.21
N ILE A 25 2.82 -11.79 -2.70
CA ILE A 25 3.60 -10.66 -3.20
C ILE A 25 4.18 -9.91 -1.99
N VAL A 26 3.33 -9.53 -1.05
CA VAL A 26 3.68 -8.80 0.17
C VAL A 26 4.64 -9.60 1.04
N LYS A 27 4.45 -10.90 1.16
CA LYS A 27 5.33 -11.78 1.95
C LYS A 27 6.80 -11.75 1.52
N LYS A 28 7.09 -11.39 0.28
CA LYS A 28 8.47 -11.26 -0.20
C LYS A 28 9.22 -10.08 0.44
N THR A 29 8.50 -9.15 1.04
CA THR A 29 9.06 -7.99 1.75
C THR A 29 9.42 -8.29 3.20
N ASP A 30 9.09 -9.48 3.73
CA ASP A 30 9.33 -9.84 5.12
C ASP A 30 10.79 -9.62 5.52
N ARG A 31 10.95 -9.00 6.68
CA ARG A 31 12.25 -8.79 7.33
C ARG A 31 12.16 -9.11 8.83
N PRO A 32 13.30 -9.21 9.55
CA PRO A 32 13.27 -9.32 10.99
C PRO A 32 12.48 -8.18 11.63
N GLY A 33 11.51 -8.52 12.47
CA GLY A 33 10.57 -7.57 13.08
C GLY A 33 9.12 -7.74 12.64
N VAL A 34 8.86 -8.28 11.44
CA VAL A 34 7.49 -8.58 11.01
C VAL A 34 6.90 -9.68 11.90
N VAL A 35 5.70 -9.45 12.44
CA VAL A 35 5.03 -10.37 13.40
C VAL A 35 3.76 -11.00 12.81
N SER A 36 3.09 -10.32 11.87
CA SER A 36 1.81 -10.76 11.31
C SER A 36 1.79 -10.72 9.79
N ASN A 37 0.89 -11.50 9.20
CA ASN A 37 0.54 -11.38 7.78
C ASN A 37 -0.45 -10.22 7.58
N ILE A 38 -0.58 -9.73 6.35
CA ILE A 38 -1.62 -8.76 5.95
C ILE A 38 -3.03 -9.38 6.04
N GLY A 39 -4.04 -8.52 6.07
CA GLY A 39 -5.46 -8.90 6.17
C GLY A 39 -6.04 -8.80 7.58
N GLY A 40 -5.26 -8.33 8.56
CA GLY A 40 -5.74 -7.96 9.90
C GLY A 40 -6.03 -6.46 10.01
N PHE A 41 -6.48 -6.02 11.18
CA PHE A 41 -6.79 -4.61 11.45
C PHE A 41 -5.56 -3.71 11.63
N GLY A 42 -4.34 -4.25 11.64
CA GLY A 42 -3.11 -3.48 11.76
C GLY A 42 -1.87 -4.33 11.55
N GLY A 43 -0.82 -3.70 11.05
CA GLY A 43 0.50 -4.30 10.93
C GLY A 43 1.23 -4.34 12.27
N LEU A 44 1.85 -5.48 12.59
CA LEU A 44 2.64 -5.65 13.82
C LEU A 44 4.13 -5.75 13.48
N PHE A 45 4.93 -4.91 14.14
CA PHE A 45 6.37 -4.90 13.96
C PHE A 45 7.12 -4.87 15.30
N ASP A 46 8.00 -5.81 15.52
CA ASP A 46 8.79 -5.97 16.74
C ASP A 46 10.19 -5.36 16.55
N LEU A 47 10.41 -4.17 17.10
CA LEU A 47 11.68 -3.47 17.01
C LEU A 47 12.86 -4.22 17.63
N LYS A 48 12.63 -5.04 18.67
CA LYS A 48 13.71 -5.82 19.29
C LYS A 48 14.23 -6.89 18.35
N LYS A 49 13.34 -7.53 17.57
CA LYS A 49 13.75 -8.52 16.56
C LYS A 49 14.51 -7.91 15.40
N SER A 50 14.38 -6.60 15.18
CA SER A 50 15.14 -5.86 14.18
C SER A 50 16.55 -5.46 14.64
N GLY A 51 16.92 -5.76 15.89
CA GLY A 51 18.27 -5.55 16.41
C GLY A 51 18.53 -4.15 16.97
N PHE A 52 17.54 -3.28 17.04
CA PHE A 52 17.68 -1.93 17.59
C PHE A 52 17.65 -1.94 19.12
N LYS A 53 18.51 -1.11 19.72
CA LYS A 53 18.52 -0.82 21.16
C LYS A 53 18.02 0.60 21.37
N ASP A 54 16.89 0.72 22.06
CA ASP A 54 16.31 2.02 22.42
C ASP A 54 16.16 3.00 21.24
N PRO A 55 15.48 2.58 20.14
CA PRO A 55 15.38 3.41 18.95
C PRO A 55 14.37 4.53 19.11
N ILE A 56 14.61 5.66 18.41
CA ILE A 56 13.60 6.67 18.14
C ILE A 56 12.93 6.29 16.81
N LEU A 57 11.59 6.24 16.80
CA LEU A 57 10.83 6.04 15.58
C LEU A 57 10.64 7.35 14.83
N VAL A 58 10.92 7.33 13.54
CA VAL A 58 10.57 8.40 12.60
C VAL A 58 9.42 7.91 11.74
N ALA A 59 8.36 8.69 11.64
CA ALA A 59 7.21 8.41 10.79
C ALA A 59 7.07 9.51 9.74
N ALA A 60 6.86 9.12 8.51
CA ALA A 60 6.57 10.01 7.39
C ALA A 60 5.35 9.49 6.63
N THR A 61 4.63 10.38 5.98
CA THR A 61 3.54 10.05 5.07
C THR A 61 3.62 10.96 3.86
N ASP A 62 3.44 10.39 2.69
CA ASP A 62 3.40 11.12 1.43
C ASP A 62 2.44 10.44 0.44
N GLY A 63 2.04 11.18 -0.60
CA GLY A 63 1.22 10.70 -1.70
C GLY A 63 1.94 10.88 -3.03
N VAL A 64 1.54 10.10 -4.03
CA VAL A 64 2.16 10.21 -5.38
C VAL A 64 1.80 11.54 -6.06
N GLY A 65 0.60 12.08 -5.80
CA GLY A 65 0.16 13.35 -6.36
C GLY A 65 -0.21 13.25 -7.85
N THR A 66 0.00 14.34 -8.60
CA THR A 66 -0.51 14.47 -9.97
C THR A 66 0.07 13.50 -10.99
N LYS A 67 1.16 12.81 -10.69
CA LYS A 67 1.73 11.75 -11.53
C LYS A 67 0.74 10.58 -11.71
N LEU A 68 -0.19 10.37 -10.77
CA LEU A 68 -1.28 9.39 -10.90
C LEU A 68 -2.08 9.61 -12.18
N LYS A 69 -2.29 10.87 -12.58
CA LYS A 69 -3.02 11.20 -13.80
C LYS A 69 -2.34 10.62 -15.05
N LEU A 70 -1.01 10.69 -15.11
CA LEU A 70 -0.24 10.10 -16.20
C LEU A 70 -0.34 8.57 -16.20
N ALA A 71 -0.30 7.94 -15.02
CA ALA A 71 -0.46 6.49 -14.91
C ALA A 71 -1.81 6.03 -15.46
N VAL A 72 -2.89 6.74 -15.14
CA VAL A 72 -4.24 6.48 -15.65
C VAL A 72 -4.31 6.68 -17.16
N GLU A 73 -3.86 7.82 -17.67
CA GLU A 73 -3.89 8.15 -19.10
C GLU A 73 -3.08 7.17 -19.97
N MET A 74 -1.96 6.67 -19.44
CA MET A 74 -1.07 5.71 -20.11
C MET A 74 -1.44 4.26 -19.84
N SER A 75 -2.38 3.99 -18.94
CA SER A 75 -2.71 2.64 -18.46
C SER A 75 -1.45 1.87 -18.00
N ASN A 76 -0.54 2.55 -17.30
CA ASN A 76 0.72 1.99 -16.81
C ASN A 76 0.81 2.17 -15.29
N TYR A 77 0.57 1.10 -14.56
CA TYR A 77 0.47 1.10 -13.11
C TYR A 77 1.67 0.46 -12.42
N SER A 78 2.54 -0.22 -13.17
CA SER A 78 3.64 -1.02 -12.60
C SER A 78 4.71 -0.19 -11.89
N SER A 79 4.93 1.06 -12.30
CA SER A 79 5.95 1.94 -11.70
C SER A 79 5.41 2.85 -10.61
N ILE A 80 4.08 3.07 -10.57
CA ILE A 80 3.51 4.08 -9.68
C ILE A 80 3.64 3.71 -8.18
N GLY A 81 3.61 2.42 -7.86
CA GLY A 81 3.85 1.93 -6.51
C GLY A 81 5.29 2.16 -6.06
N GLN A 82 6.27 2.14 -6.98
CA GLN A 82 7.65 2.49 -6.67
C GLN A 82 7.79 3.98 -6.36
N ASP A 83 7.10 4.83 -7.10
CA ASP A 83 7.08 6.27 -6.83
C ASP A 83 6.56 6.54 -5.41
N LEU A 84 5.47 5.89 -5.00
CA LEU A 84 4.91 6.04 -3.66
C LEU A 84 5.93 5.71 -2.56
N VAL A 85 6.53 4.53 -2.62
CA VAL A 85 7.52 4.11 -1.61
C VAL A 85 8.73 5.02 -1.61
N ALA A 86 9.22 5.43 -2.80
CA ALA A 86 10.37 6.31 -2.92
C ALA A 86 10.14 7.67 -2.26
N MET A 87 8.96 8.26 -2.40
CA MET A 87 8.62 9.55 -1.78
C MET A 87 8.69 9.45 -0.26
N CYS A 88 8.04 8.46 0.34
CA CYS A 88 8.06 8.25 1.79
C CYS A 88 9.47 7.88 2.30
N VAL A 89 10.20 7.02 1.60
CA VAL A 89 11.54 6.61 1.99
C VAL A 89 12.53 7.78 1.92
N ASN A 90 12.42 8.65 0.93
CA ASN A 90 13.26 9.83 0.83
C ASN A 90 13.10 10.77 2.04
N ASP A 91 11.87 10.94 2.53
CA ASP A 91 11.62 11.74 3.74
C ASP A 91 12.30 11.11 4.97
N LEU A 92 12.24 9.79 5.13
CA LEU A 92 12.93 9.09 6.21
C LEU A 92 14.45 9.25 6.12
N ILE A 93 15.01 9.12 4.92
CA ILE A 93 16.45 9.28 4.69
C ILE A 93 16.92 10.68 5.02
N CYS A 94 16.13 11.71 4.72
CA CYS A 94 16.43 13.10 5.10
C CYS A 94 16.54 13.28 6.62
N GLN A 95 15.90 12.41 7.40
CA GLN A 95 16.02 12.38 8.87
C GLN A 95 17.13 11.44 9.36
N GLY A 96 17.85 10.76 8.46
CA GLY A 96 18.84 9.75 8.79
C GLY A 96 18.25 8.44 9.32
N ALA A 97 16.98 8.19 9.04
CA ALA A 97 16.27 6.98 9.50
C ALA A 97 16.39 5.82 8.50
N GLU A 98 16.37 4.60 9.03
CA GLU A 98 16.26 3.37 8.24
C GLU A 98 14.79 3.02 8.01
N PRO A 99 14.34 2.77 6.76
CA PRO A 99 12.99 2.27 6.50
C PRO A 99 12.79 0.89 7.13
N LEU A 100 11.78 0.72 7.97
CA LEU A 100 11.50 -0.54 8.65
C LEU A 100 10.29 -1.25 8.08
N PHE A 101 9.19 -0.53 7.96
CA PHE A 101 7.91 -1.04 7.44
C PHE A 101 7.17 0.04 6.69
N PHE A 102 6.23 -0.39 5.88
CA PHE A 102 5.39 0.45 5.04
C PHE A 102 3.91 0.07 5.21
N LEU A 103 3.05 1.05 5.17
CA LEU A 103 1.61 0.92 5.07
C LEU A 103 1.16 1.75 3.87
N ASP A 104 0.37 1.17 2.98
CA ASP A 104 -0.20 1.87 1.83
C ASP A 104 -1.66 2.22 2.04
N TYR A 105 -2.12 3.24 1.33
CA TYR A 105 -3.51 3.58 1.15
C TYR A 105 -3.81 3.68 -0.34
N TYR A 106 -4.66 2.80 -0.84
CA TYR A 106 -5.15 2.78 -2.21
C TYR A 106 -6.64 3.06 -2.21
N ALA A 107 -7.07 4.20 -2.77
CA ALA A 107 -8.47 4.58 -2.90
C ALA A 107 -8.86 4.74 -4.37
N THR A 108 -10.00 4.17 -4.75
CA THR A 108 -10.49 4.20 -6.13
C THR A 108 -12.01 4.34 -6.19
N GLY A 109 -12.55 4.76 -7.32
CA GLY A 109 -13.99 4.79 -7.53
C GLY A 109 -14.63 3.40 -7.65
N LYS A 110 -13.90 2.48 -8.27
CA LYS A 110 -14.26 1.06 -8.39
C LYS A 110 -12.98 0.24 -8.46
N LEU A 111 -12.91 -0.80 -7.64
CA LEU A 111 -11.75 -1.68 -7.58
C LEU A 111 -11.68 -2.56 -8.83
N ASP A 112 -10.52 -2.49 -9.50
CA ASP A 112 -10.10 -3.43 -10.54
C ASP A 112 -8.95 -4.28 -10.00
N LEU A 113 -9.13 -5.59 -9.96
CA LEU A 113 -8.16 -6.53 -9.38
C LEU A 113 -6.81 -6.49 -10.06
N THR A 114 -6.80 -6.37 -11.39
CA THR A 114 -5.56 -6.35 -12.17
C THR A 114 -4.75 -5.10 -11.85
N THR A 115 -5.38 -3.95 -11.90
CA THR A 115 -4.77 -2.66 -11.58
C THR A 115 -4.27 -2.61 -10.13
N GLY A 116 -5.10 -3.04 -9.18
CA GLY A 116 -4.72 -3.07 -7.76
C GLY A 116 -3.52 -3.97 -7.50
N LYS A 117 -3.51 -5.17 -8.09
CA LYS A 117 -2.38 -6.11 -7.97
C LYS A 117 -1.10 -5.57 -8.60
N GLU A 118 -1.19 -4.87 -9.73
CA GLU A 118 -0.05 -4.25 -10.41
C GLU A 118 0.56 -3.14 -9.56
N ILE A 119 -0.27 -2.27 -8.97
CA ILE A 119 0.14 -1.20 -8.05
C ILE A 119 0.85 -1.80 -6.83
N ILE A 120 0.22 -2.77 -6.13
CA ILE A 120 0.80 -3.40 -4.94
C ILE A 120 2.08 -4.17 -5.26
N SER A 121 2.20 -4.74 -6.45
CA SER A 121 3.45 -5.37 -6.90
C SER A 121 4.57 -4.35 -7.04
N GLY A 122 4.29 -3.15 -7.54
CA GLY A 122 5.23 -2.04 -7.59
C GLY A 122 5.67 -1.56 -6.21
N ILE A 123 4.72 -1.40 -5.28
CA ILE A 123 4.97 -1.06 -3.87
C ILE A 123 5.89 -2.13 -3.23
N SER A 124 5.54 -3.42 -3.39
CA SER A 124 6.31 -4.53 -2.84
C SER A 124 7.76 -4.55 -3.38
N SER A 125 7.93 -4.35 -4.68
CA SER A 125 9.28 -4.28 -5.29
C SER A 125 10.12 -3.16 -4.71
N ALA A 126 9.53 -1.99 -4.50
CA ALA A 126 10.23 -0.85 -3.91
C ALA A 126 10.52 -1.06 -2.41
N CYS A 127 9.61 -1.68 -1.68
CA CYS A 127 9.84 -2.09 -0.28
C CYS A 127 11.02 -3.06 -0.18
N ILE A 128 11.11 -4.06 -1.05
CA ILE A 128 12.27 -4.98 -1.11
C ILE A 128 13.56 -4.19 -1.39
N SER A 129 13.53 -3.28 -2.35
CA SER A 129 14.71 -2.50 -2.74
C SER A 129 15.19 -1.54 -1.64
N SER A 130 14.27 -1.00 -0.84
CA SER A 130 14.58 -0.11 0.29
C SER A 130 14.80 -0.86 1.62
N GLY A 131 14.63 -2.19 1.61
CA GLY A 131 14.82 -3.03 2.80
C GLY A 131 13.71 -2.89 3.85
N CYS A 132 12.54 -2.37 3.49
CA CYS A 132 11.39 -2.29 4.40
C CYS A 132 10.33 -3.36 4.08
N ALA A 133 9.48 -3.66 5.07
CA ALA A 133 8.41 -4.63 4.94
C ALA A 133 7.06 -3.94 4.70
N LEU A 134 6.30 -4.36 3.70
CA LEU A 134 4.90 -3.98 3.54
C LEU A 134 4.06 -4.82 4.51
N ILE A 135 3.61 -4.23 5.62
CA ILE A 135 2.98 -4.99 6.72
C ILE A 135 1.47 -4.78 6.83
N GLY A 136 0.90 -3.95 5.98
CA GLY A 136 -0.53 -3.65 5.96
C GLY A 136 -0.82 -2.45 5.08
N GLY A 137 -2.04 -2.01 5.10
CA GLY A 137 -2.54 -0.88 4.35
C GLY A 137 -4.06 -0.89 4.29
N GLU A 138 -4.61 -0.07 3.42
CA GLU A 138 -6.06 0.04 3.20
C GLU A 138 -6.35 0.13 1.70
N THR A 139 -7.33 -0.64 1.26
CA THR A 139 -7.92 -0.50 -0.08
C THR A 139 -9.35 -0.04 0.07
N ALA A 140 -9.68 1.14 -0.44
CA ALA A 140 -10.98 1.77 -0.30
C ALA A 140 -11.68 1.95 -1.64
N GLU A 141 -12.89 1.41 -1.78
CA GLU A 141 -13.80 1.79 -2.85
C GLU A 141 -14.65 2.98 -2.39
N MET A 142 -14.55 4.08 -3.13
CA MET A 142 -15.22 5.34 -2.84
C MET A 142 -15.99 5.85 -4.06
N PRO A 143 -17.09 5.16 -4.46
CA PRO A 143 -17.92 5.57 -5.59
C PRO A 143 -18.49 6.97 -5.37
N GLY A 144 -18.38 7.82 -6.39
CA GLY A 144 -18.80 9.22 -6.33
C GLY A 144 -17.75 10.19 -5.78
N VAL A 145 -16.69 9.72 -5.11
CA VAL A 145 -15.49 10.51 -4.77
C VAL A 145 -14.49 10.45 -5.91
N TYR A 146 -14.19 9.24 -6.36
CA TYR A 146 -13.36 9.00 -7.55
C TYR A 146 -14.23 8.55 -8.72
N GLN A 147 -13.85 8.96 -9.94
CA GLN A 147 -14.45 8.43 -11.16
C GLN A 147 -13.93 7.01 -11.42
N ASN A 148 -14.62 6.28 -12.32
CA ASN A 148 -14.12 4.96 -12.72
C ASN A 148 -12.77 5.09 -13.41
N GLY A 149 -11.78 4.35 -12.88
CA GLY A 149 -10.40 4.38 -13.35
C GLY A 149 -9.51 5.41 -12.66
N ASP A 150 -10.07 6.40 -11.95
CA ASP A 150 -9.29 7.30 -11.11
C ASP A 150 -9.00 6.64 -9.75
N PHE A 151 -7.83 6.96 -9.20
CA PHE A 151 -7.40 6.46 -7.90
C PHE A 151 -6.43 7.41 -7.22
N ASP A 152 -6.24 7.22 -5.92
CA ASP A 152 -5.20 7.90 -5.14
C ASP A 152 -4.34 6.87 -4.41
N LEU A 153 -3.07 7.24 -4.20
CA LEU A 153 -2.08 6.45 -3.48
C LEU A 153 -1.34 7.30 -2.47
N ALA A 154 -1.36 6.87 -1.21
CA ALA A 154 -0.58 7.43 -0.12
C ALA A 154 0.10 6.31 0.68
N GLY A 155 1.09 6.66 1.44
CA GLY A 155 1.80 5.70 2.29
C GLY A 155 2.39 6.35 3.53
#